data_627c86c680a7b3dd7d06bb8e1a2ff6c0
#
_entry.id   627c86c680a7b3dd7d06bb8e1a2ff6c0
#
_cell.length_a   1.000
_cell.length_b   1.000
_cell.length_c   1.000
_cell.angle_alpha   90.00
_cell.angle_beta   90.00
_cell.angle_gamma   90.00
#
_symmetry.space_group_name_H-M   'P 1'
#
loop_
_entity.id
_entity.type
_entity.pdbx_description
1 polymer ?
#
loop_
_entity_poly.entity_id
_entity_poly.type
_entity_poly.pdbx_seq_one_letter_code
_entity_poly.pdbx_strand_id
1 'polypeptide(L)'
;MTLSVRIIPCLDVTDGRVVKGVNFTDLVDAGDPVEMASLYNIEGADELTFLDISASVAGRETTLDVVRKTAEQVFIPLTVGGGIRTVEDVNQLLRAGADKVSINTAALARPELIAEIADRFGSQFLVLSVDARRARTESGFEVTTHGGRESAGIDALAWVEKACALGVGEILLNSMDADGTRAGYDIGMITAVRAVSRV
;
A
#
# COMPACT_ATOMS: atom_id res chain seq x y z
N MET A 1 -24.18 11.83 10.92
CA MET A 1 -23.86 10.55 10.27
C MET A 1 -22.58 10.03 10.92
N THR A 2 -22.61 8.85 11.47
CA THR A 2 -21.39 8.16 11.92
C THR A 2 -20.68 7.66 10.66
N LEU A 3 -19.41 8.05 10.45
CA LEU A 3 -18.57 7.48 9.40
C LEU A 3 -18.35 5.99 9.73
N SER A 4 -18.64 5.11 8.79
CA SER A 4 -18.31 3.70 8.89
C SER A 4 -16.82 3.51 8.68
N VAL A 5 -16.21 2.57 9.41
CA VAL A 5 -14.83 2.14 9.20
C VAL A 5 -14.83 1.08 8.11
N ARG A 6 -13.96 1.21 7.11
CA ARG A 6 -13.73 0.20 6.07
C ARG A 6 -12.78 -0.87 6.60
N ILE A 7 -13.07 -2.12 6.31
CA ILE A 7 -12.16 -3.26 6.54
C ILE A 7 -11.50 -3.63 5.22
N ILE A 8 -10.19 -3.42 5.14
CA ILE A 8 -9.39 -3.57 3.93
C ILE A 8 -8.27 -4.58 4.19
N PRO A 9 -8.46 -5.87 3.88
CA PRO A 9 -7.37 -6.84 3.95
C PRO A 9 -6.23 -6.46 3.01
N CYS A 10 -5.01 -6.46 3.56
CA CYS A 10 -3.77 -6.24 2.79
C CYS A 10 -3.03 -7.57 2.66
N LEU A 11 -2.80 -8.01 1.43
CA LEU A 11 -2.17 -9.27 1.10
C LEU A 11 -0.80 -9.01 0.46
N ASP A 12 0.27 -9.46 1.13
CA ASP A 12 1.60 -9.45 0.55
C ASP A 12 1.68 -10.55 -0.50
N VAL A 13 2.10 -10.20 -1.72
CA VAL A 13 2.20 -11.13 -2.84
C VAL A 13 3.64 -11.19 -3.33
N THR A 14 4.14 -12.41 -3.58
CA THR A 14 5.42 -12.64 -4.25
C THR A 14 5.29 -13.84 -5.19
N ASP A 15 5.81 -13.72 -6.40
CA ASP A 15 5.77 -14.77 -7.43
C ASP A 15 4.35 -15.37 -7.64
N GLY A 16 3.31 -14.53 -7.55
CA GLY A 16 1.92 -14.93 -7.73
C GLY A 16 1.31 -15.70 -6.55
N ARG A 17 1.94 -15.69 -5.38
CA ARG A 17 1.45 -16.33 -4.15
C ARG A 17 1.29 -15.30 -3.04
N VAL A 18 0.26 -15.46 -2.23
CA VAL A 18 0.15 -14.69 -0.98
C VAL A 18 1.11 -15.26 0.04
N VAL A 19 1.85 -14.38 0.69
CA VAL A 19 2.80 -14.76 1.73
C VAL A 19 2.56 -13.94 2.99
N LYS A 20 2.96 -14.47 4.13
CA LYS A 20 2.93 -13.77 5.41
C LYS A 20 4.18 -14.08 6.22
N GLY A 21 4.75 -13.05 6.83
CA GLY A 21 5.85 -13.15 7.79
C GLY A 21 5.62 -12.21 8.97
N VAL A 22 6.51 -12.26 9.95
CA VAL A 22 6.61 -11.25 11.00
C VAL A 22 7.72 -10.28 10.61
N ASN A 23 7.43 -8.97 10.58
CA ASN A 23 8.38 -7.94 10.14
C ASN A 23 9.02 -8.24 8.77
N PHE A 24 8.24 -8.80 7.83
CA PHE A 24 8.70 -9.21 6.49
C PHE A 24 9.86 -10.22 6.48
N THR A 25 9.99 -11.02 7.54
CA THR A 25 10.95 -12.12 7.63
C THR A 25 10.23 -13.46 7.71
N ASP A 26 10.95 -14.55 7.34
CA ASP A 26 10.43 -15.92 7.39
C ASP A 26 9.07 -16.07 6.69
N LEU A 27 9.00 -15.59 5.44
CA LEU A 27 7.79 -15.61 4.65
C LEU A 27 7.28 -17.03 4.44
N VAL A 28 6.03 -17.26 4.78
CA VAL A 28 5.31 -18.52 4.60
C VAL A 28 4.23 -18.32 3.55
N ASP A 29 4.10 -19.27 2.62
CA ASP A 29 3.02 -19.29 1.63
C ASP A 29 1.67 -19.41 2.35
N ALA A 30 0.78 -18.47 2.07
CA ALA A 30 -0.55 -18.42 2.67
C ALA A 30 -1.67 -18.81 1.69
N GLY A 31 -1.37 -18.93 0.39
CA GLY A 31 -2.34 -19.39 -0.59
C GLY A 31 -2.33 -18.64 -1.93
N ASP A 32 -3.34 -18.96 -2.74
CA ASP A 32 -3.60 -18.30 -4.02
C ASP A 32 -4.25 -16.92 -3.79
N PRO A 33 -3.74 -15.83 -4.39
CA PRO A 33 -4.29 -14.49 -4.19
C PRO A 33 -5.73 -14.33 -4.71
N VAL A 34 -6.10 -15.00 -5.79
CA VAL A 34 -7.45 -14.91 -6.38
C VAL A 34 -8.46 -15.62 -5.48
N GLU A 35 -8.12 -16.82 -4.99
CA GLU A 35 -8.96 -17.57 -4.04
C GLU A 35 -9.14 -16.80 -2.73
N MET A 36 -8.06 -16.23 -2.19
CA MET A 36 -8.13 -15.43 -0.97
C MET A 36 -8.92 -14.14 -1.15
N ALA A 37 -8.78 -13.46 -2.28
CA ALA A 37 -9.58 -12.29 -2.61
C ALA A 37 -11.08 -12.62 -2.68
N SER A 38 -11.43 -13.72 -3.32
CA SER A 38 -12.81 -14.23 -3.38
C SER A 38 -13.37 -14.54 -2.00
N LEU A 39 -12.57 -15.17 -1.14
CA LEU A 39 -12.95 -15.45 0.24
C LEU A 39 -13.23 -14.16 1.03
N TYR A 40 -12.33 -13.19 0.99
CA TYR A 40 -12.54 -11.90 1.68
C TYR A 40 -13.74 -11.12 1.15
N ASN A 41 -14.02 -11.19 -0.15
CA ASN A 41 -15.22 -10.59 -0.74
C ASN A 41 -16.49 -11.25 -0.18
N ILE A 42 -16.52 -12.59 -0.04
CA ILE A 42 -17.64 -13.34 0.54
C ILE A 42 -17.80 -13.03 2.03
N GLU A 43 -16.70 -12.90 2.77
CA GLU A 43 -16.69 -12.54 4.20
C GLU A 43 -17.06 -11.08 4.46
N GLY A 44 -17.26 -10.27 3.43
CA GLY A 44 -17.76 -8.90 3.52
C GLY A 44 -16.70 -7.84 3.76
N ALA A 45 -15.47 -8.05 3.28
CA ALA A 45 -14.48 -6.98 3.21
C ALA A 45 -14.98 -5.82 2.32
N ASP A 46 -14.64 -4.59 2.71
CA ASP A 46 -15.08 -3.40 1.96
C ASP A 46 -14.19 -3.12 0.75
N GLU A 47 -12.91 -3.42 0.82
CA GLU A 47 -11.91 -3.29 -0.24
C GLU A 47 -10.82 -4.36 -0.05
N LEU A 48 -9.93 -4.51 -1.03
CA LEU A 48 -8.75 -5.37 -0.97
C LEU A 48 -7.49 -4.60 -1.39
N THR A 49 -6.35 -4.98 -0.83
CA THR A 49 -5.05 -4.47 -1.26
C THR A 49 -4.09 -5.62 -1.53
N PHE A 50 -3.48 -5.64 -2.71
CA PHE A 50 -2.33 -6.49 -3.03
C PHE A 50 -1.06 -5.66 -3.00
N LEU A 51 -0.05 -6.13 -2.28
CA LEU A 51 1.27 -5.52 -2.21
C LEU A 51 2.29 -6.51 -2.78
N ASP A 52 2.75 -6.27 -4.00
CA ASP A 52 3.84 -7.04 -4.59
C ASP A 52 5.16 -6.67 -3.91
N ILE A 53 5.70 -7.58 -3.12
CA ILE A 53 6.94 -7.41 -2.37
C ILE A 53 8.17 -7.97 -3.11
N SER A 54 7.99 -8.60 -4.28
CA SER A 54 9.09 -9.17 -5.08
C SER A 54 9.87 -8.13 -5.88
N ALA A 55 9.20 -7.02 -6.28
CA ALA A 55 9.76 -5.87 -7.02
C ALA A 55 10.62 -6.22 -8.26
N SER A 56 10.53 -7.44 -8.80
CA SER A 56 11.28 -7.89 -9.97
C SER A 56 10.54 -7.59 -11.28
N VAL A 57 11.29 -7.48 -12.40
CA VAL A 57 10.69 -7.28 -13.73
C VAL A 57 9.85 -8.49 -14.14
N ALA A 58 10.29 -9.70 -13.81
CA ALA A 58 9.53 -10.93 -14.07
C ALA A 58 8.25 -11.03 -13.20
N GLY A 59 8.30 -10.52 -11.97
CA GLY A 59 7.14 -10.48 -11.07
C GLY A 59 6.03 -9.57 -11.58
N ARG A 60 6.34 -8.54 -12.39
CA ARG A 60 5.33 -7.60 -12.90
C ARG A 60 4.30 -8.25 -13.82
N GLU A 61 4.70 -9.11 -14.75
CA GLU A 61 3.76 -9.82 -15.62
C GLU A 61 2.86 -10.75 -14.81
N THR A 62 3.45 -11.43 -13.81
CA THR A 62 2.71 -12.29 -12.88
C THR A 62 1.69 -11.47 -12.09
N THR A 63 2.08 -10.29 -11.57
CA THR A 63 1.17 -9.39 -10.84
C THR A 63 0.02 -8.91 -11.72
N LEU A 64 0.26 -8.50 -12.97
CA LEU A 64 -0.79 -8.09 -13.91
C LEU A 64 -1.78 -9.23 -14.21
N ASP A 65 -1.30 -10.47 -14.32
CA ASP A 65 -2.15 -11.65 -14.52
C ASP A 65 -3.02 -11.95 -13.30
N VAL A 66 -2.43 -11.88 -12.09
CA VAL A 66 -3.17 -12.00 -10.83
C VAL A 66 -4.26 -10.92 -10.71
N VAL A 67 -3.94 -9.67 -11.02
CA VAL A 67 -4.90 -8.55 -10.99
C VAL A 67 -6.06 -8.80 -11.93
N ARG A 68 -5.81 -9.21 -13.19
CA ARG A 68 -6.88 -9.53 -14.15
C ARG A 68 -7.79 -10.63 -13.65
N LYS A 69 -7.21 -11.74 -13.19
CA LYS A 69 -7.97 -12.89 -12.67
C LYS A 69 -8.80 -12.52 -11.43
N THR A 70 -8.26 -11.66 -10.56
CA THR A 70 -9.00 -11.17 -9.39
C THR A 70 -10.14 -10.26 -9.80
N ALA A 71 -9.94 -9.32 -10.71
CA ALA A 71 -10.97 -8.40 -11.19
C ALA A 71 -12.14 -9.11 -11.90
N GLU A 72 -11.93 -10.31 -12.43
CA GLU A 72 -12.98 -11.14 -13.03
C GLU A 72 -13.90 -11.79 -11.97
N GLN A 73 -13.46 -11.91 -10.71
CA GLN A 73 -14.15 -12.69 -9.68
C GLN A 73 -14.56 -11.86 -8.46
N VAL A 74 -13.94 -10.71 -8.24
CA VAL A 74 -14.12 -9.89 -7.06
C VAL A 74 -14.63 -8.51 -7.46
N PHE A 75 -15.67 -8.03 -6.77
CA PHE A 75 -16.39 -6.81 -7.13
C PHE A 75 -16.30 -5.71 -6.07
N ILE A 76 -15.46 -5.90 -5.05
CA ILE A 76 -15.06 -4.84 -4.13
C ILE A 76 -13.78 -4.16 -4.66
N PRO A 77 -13.53 -2.87 -4.35
CA PRO A 77 -12.38 -2.16 -4.88
C PRO A 77 -11.05 -2.85 -4.59
N LEU A 78 -10.19 -2.94 -5.59
CA LEU A 78 -8.86 -3.54 -5.53
C LEU A 78 -7.78 -2.48 -5.65
N THR A 79 -6.98 -2.32 -4.62
CA THR A 79 -5.74 -1.54 -4.64
C THR A 79 -4.55 -2.45 -4.93
N VAL A 80 -3.67 -2.04 -5.83
CA VAL A 80 -2.45 -2.80 -6.16
C VAL A 80 -1.22 -1.93 -5.94
N GLY A 81 -0.27 -2.42 -5.14
CA GLY A 81 1.00 -1.78 -4.86
C GLY A 81 2.20 -2.67 -5.13
N GLY A 82 3.38 -2.08 -5.10
CA GLY A 82 4.65 -2.75 -5.36
C GLY A 82 5.18 -2.56 -6.78
N GLY A 83 6.47 -2.28 -6.90
CA GLY A 83 7.18 -2.18 -8.17
C GLY A 83 6.77 -1.03 -9.11
N ILE A 84 5.88 -0.13 -8.72
CA ILE A 84 5.40 1.01 -9.52
C ILE A 84 6.45 2.11 -9.50
N ARG A 85 6.93 2.53 -10.69
CA ARG A 85 7.99 3.54 -10.85
C ARG A 85 7.62 4.65 -11.82
N THR A 86 6.64 4.42 -12.66
CA THR A 86 6.24 5.33 -13.75
C THR A 86 4.72 5.46 -13.83
N VAL A 87 4.27 6.52 -14.48
CA VAL A 87 2.85 6.73 -14.81
C VAL A 87 2.31 5.62 -15.74
N GLU A 88 3.18 5.04 -16.58
CA GLU A 88 2.77 3.92 -17.45
C GLU A 88 2.55 2.63 -16.66
N ASP A 89 3.32 2.37 -15.60
CA ASP A 89 3.05 1.24 -14.70
C ASP A 89 1.65 1.35 -14.09
N VAL A 90 1.26 2.56 -13.67
CA VAL A 90 -0.09 2.84 -13.16
C VAL A 90 -1.14 2.54 -14.22
N ASN A 91 -0.94 3.03 -15.45
CA ASN A 91 -1.86 2.80 -16.56
C ASN A 91 -2.07 1.29 -16.84
N GLN A 92 -1.00 0.49 -16.79
CA GLN A 92 -1.08 -0.96 -16.98
C GLN A 92 -1.89 -1.65 -15.89
N LEU A 93 -1.69 -1.28 -14.60
CA LEU A 93 -2.44 -1.84 -13.48
C LEU A 93 -3.92 -1.48 -13.53
N LEU A 94 -4.25 -0.22 -13.81
CA LEU A 94 -5.65 0.22 -13.94
C LEU A 94 -6.34 -0.49 -15.12
N ARG A 95 -5.65 -0.70 -16.25
CA ARG A 95 -6.18 -1.47 -17.38
C ARG A 95 -6.29 -2.96 -17.08
N ALA A 96 -5.51 -3.49 -16.17
CA ALA A 96 -5.62 -4.88 -15.72
C ALA A 96 -6.81 -5.12 -14.78
N GLY A 97 -7.43 -4.04 -14.25
CA GLY A 97 -8.61 -4.11 -13.40
C GLY A 97 -8.40 -3.64 -11.97
N ALA A 98 -7.25 -3.05 -11.64
CA ALA A 98 -7.09 -2.37 -10.36
C ALA A 98 -7.94 -1.09 -10.32
N ASP A 99 -8.58 -0.82 -9.17
CA ASP A 99 -9.31 0.42 -8.93
C ASP A 99 -8.41 1.52 -8.40
N LYS A 100 -7.37 1.16 -7.64
CA LYS A 100 -6.38 2.07 -7.09
C LYS A 100 -4.98 1.48 -7.21
N VAL A 101 -3.98 2.33 -7.18
CA VAL A 101 -2.57 1.92 -7.12
C VAL A 101 -1.91 2.49 -5.88
N SER A 102 -0.97 1.74 -5.31
CA SER A 102 -0.20 2.19 -4.15
C SER A 102 1.28 2.31 -4.48
N ILE A 103 1.86 3.47 -4.14
CA ILE A 103 3.28 3.77 -4.34
C ILE A 103 3.96 4.06 -3.00
N ASN A 104 5.24 3.72 -2.87
CA ASN A 104 6.08 3.99 -1.70
C ASN A 104 7.47 4.47 -2.15
N THR A 105 8.44 3.60 -2.28
CA THR A 105 9.86 3.93 -2.55
C THR A 105 10.06 4.82 -3.77
N ALA A 106 9.29 4.63 -4.84
CA ALA A 106 9.38 5.48 -6.03
C ALA A 106 8.96 6.93 -5.76
N ALA A 107 7.95 7.14 -4.92
CA ALA A 107 7.53 8.47 -4.49
C ALA A 107 8.55 9.14 -3.57
N LEU A 108 9.24 8.39 -2.72
CA LEU A 108 10.33 8.91 -1.91
C LEU A 108 11.51 9.37 -2.77
N ALA A 109 11.86 8.58 -3.78
CA ALA A 109 12.94 8.89 -4.72
C ALA A 109 12.59 10.05 -5.67
N ARG A 110 11.32 10.16 -6.08
CA ARG A 110 10.80 11.17 -7.00
C ARG A 110 9.40 11.60 -6.59
N PRO A 111 9.28 12.56 -5.66
CA PRO A 111 7.96 13.03 -5.16
C PRO A 111 7.02 13.55 -6.25
N GLU A 112 7.55 14.11 -7.32
CA GLU A 112 6.78 14.63 -8.47
C GLU A 112 5.93 13.56 -9.13
N LEU A 113 6.29 12.28 -9.00
CA LEU A 113 5.50 11.15 -9.48
C LEU A 113 4.07 11.15 -8.91
N ILE A 114 3.90 11.62 -7.66
CA ILE A 114 2.57 11.74 -7.04
C ILE A 114 1.69 12.70 -7.85
N ALA A 115 2.21 13.90 -8.15
CA ALA A 115 1.48 14.89 -8.92
C ALA A 115 1.19 14.41 -10.35
N GLU A 116 2.18 13.81 -11.02
CA GLU A 116 2.00 13.28 -12.38
C GLU A 116 0.88 12.22 -12.46
N ILE A 117 0.80 11.33 -11.45
CA ILE A 117 -0.27 10.31 -11.39
C ILE A 117 -1.61 10.97 -11.07
N ALA A 118 -1.64 11.86 -10.07
CA ALA A 118 -2.87 12.55 -9.65
C ALA A 118 -3.45 13.42 -10.77
N ASP A 119 -2.60 14.13 -11.52
CA ASP A 119 -3.03 14.96 -12.66
C ASP A 119 -3.59 14.12 -13.81
N ARG A 120 -3.02 12.95 -14.06
CA ARG A 120 -3.43 12.10 -15.19
C ARG A 120 -4.65 11.25 -14.89
N PHE A 121 -4.77 10.69 -13.69
CA PHE A 121 -5.80 9.71 -13.36
C PHE A 121 -6.79 10.22 -12.30
N GLY A 122 -6.41 11.21 -11.52
CA GLY A 122 -7.15 11.70 -10.35
C GLY A 122 -6.59 11.18 -9.03
N SER A 123 -6.67 11.99 -7.99
CA SER A 123 -6.19 11.67 -6.64
C SER A 123 -6.82 10.39 -6.08
N GLN A 124 -8.08 10.14 -6.38
CA GLN A 124 -8.81 8.97 -5.89
C GLN A 124 -8.24 7.62 -6.33
N PHE A 125 -7.39 7.59 -7.35
CA PHE A 125 -6.72 6.37 -7.81
C PHE A 125 -5.38 6.12 -7.13
N LEU A 126 -4.88 7.09 -6.33
CA LEU A 126 -3.55 7.05 -5.78
C LEU A 126 -3.54 6.91 -4.27
N VAL A 127 -2.98 5.81 -3.80
CA VAL A 127 -2.67 5.51 -2.39
C VAL A 127 -1.18 5.70 -2.16
N LEU A 128 -0.79 6.39 -1.10
CA LEU A 128 0.60 6.42 -0.63
C LEU A 128 0.78 5.39 0.46
N SER A 129 1.60 4.36 0.24
CA SER A 129 2.08 3.50 1.31
C SER A 129 3.18 4.21 2.08
N VAL A 130 3.05 4.21 3.40
CA VAL A 130 4.02 4.78 4.34
C VAL A 130 4.39 3.72 5.37
N ASP A 131 5.55 3.11 5.18
CA ASP A 131 6.15 2.25 6.20
C ASP A 131 6.92 3.15 7.18
N ALA A 132 6.50 3.19 8.43
CA ALA A 132 7.08 4.07 9.42
C ALA A 132 7.39 3.34 10.74
N ARG A 133 8.39 3.80 11.45
CA ARG A 133 8.78 3.31 12.79
C ARG A 133 9.13 4.46 13.72
N ARG A 134 9.20 4.17 15.02
CA ARG A 134 9.66 5.15 15.99
C ARG A 134 11.13 5.47 15.79
N ALA A 135 11.45 6.76 15.80
CA ALA A 135 12.81 7.25 15.60
C ALA A 135 13.02 8.62 16.27
N ARG A 136 14.26 9.09 16.31
CA ARG A 136 14.61 10.42 16.83
C ARG A 136 14.48 11.48 15.74
N THR A 137 13.26 11.67 15.23
CA THR A 137 12.88 12.73 14.31
C THR A 137 12.00 13.75 15.03
N GLU A 138 11.63 14.84 14.36
CA GLU A 138 10.76 15.88 14.94
C GLU A 138 9.42 15.33 15.41
N SER A 139 8.78 14.48 14.62
CA SER A 139 7.51 13.84 14.98
C SER A 139 7.65 12.61 15.88
N GLY A 140 8.85 12.08 16.04
CA GLY A 140 9.11 10.81 16.71
C GLY A 140 8.94 9.58 15.79
N PHE A 141 8.65 9.78 14.49
CA PHE A 141 8.47 8.73 13.49
C PHE A 141 9.30 8.99 12.24
N GLU A 142 9.97 7.99 11.71
CA GLU A 142 10.68 8.06 10.44
C GLU A 142 10.07 7.14 9.39
N VAL A 143 10.17 7.54 8.13
CA VAL A 143 9.83 6.68 7.00
C VAL A 143 10.94 5.67 6.77
N THR A 144 10.54 4.44 6.46
CA THR A 144 11.44 3.36 6.07
C THR A 144 11.17 2.89 4.65
N THR A 145 12.13 2.19 4.06
CA THR A 145 12.04 1.58 2.74
C THR A 145 12.42 0.09 2.81
N HIS A 146 12.26 -0.62 1.70
CA HIS A 146 12.65 -2.04 1.57
C HIS A 146 12.04 -2.93 2.68
N GLY A 147 10.73 -2.75 2.96
CA GLY A 147 10.05 -3.52 3.99
C GLY A 147 10.56 -3.19 5.41
N GLY A 148 10.80 -1.92 5.70
CA GLY A 148 11.24 -1.46 7.02
C GLY A 148 12.74 -1.61 7.32
N ARG A 149 13.52 -2.15 6.37
CA ARG A 149 14.94 -2.49 6.60
C ARG A 149 15.85 -1.27 6.60
N GLU A 150 15.53 -0.25 5.82
CA GLU A 150 16.36 0.93 5.63
C GLU A 150 15.62 2.20 6.06
N SER A 151 16.33 3.07 6.81
CA SER A 151 15.83 4.41 7.11
C SER A 151 15.87 5.28 5.85
N ALA A 152 14.79 5.97 5.56
CA ALA A 152 14.77 6.98 4.49
C ALA A 152 15.38 8.33 4.96
N GLY A 153 15.64 8.51 6.26
CA GLY A 153 16.09 9.77 6.83
C GLY A 153 15.05 10.90 6.78
N ILE A 154 13.77 10.52 6.62
CA ILE A 154 12.66 11.46 6.41
C ILE A 154 11.67 11.32 7.57
N ASP A 155 11.26 12.44 8.15
CA ASP A 155 10.18 12.49 9.14
C ASP A 155 8.85 12.07 8.50
N ALA A 156 8.15 11.12 9.12
CA ALA A 156 6.95 10.51 8.54
C ALA A 156 5.80 11.51 8.40
N LEU A 157 5.61 12.41 9.36
CA LEU A 157 4.52 13.39 9.30
C LEU A 157 4.77 14.45 8.23
N ALA A 158 6.01 14.96 8.16
CA ALA A 158 6.41 15.90 7.11
C ALA A 158 6.26 15.27 5.70
N TRP A 159 6.55 13.96 5.56
CA TRP A 159 6.34 13.25 4.31
C TRP A 159 4.87 13.13 3.93
N VAL A 160 4.01 12.78 4.88
CA VAL A 160 2.56 12.68 4.66
C VAL A 160 1.98 14.04 4.25
N GLU A 161 2.34 15.14 4.93
CA GLU A 161 1.90 16.49 4.55
C GLU A 161 2.31 16.84 3.13
N LYS A 162 3.58 16.58 2.78
CA LYS A 162 4.11 16.82 1.42
C LYS A 162 3.33 16.01 0.38
N ALA A 163 3.08 14.74 0.63
CA ALA A 163 2.36 13.87 -0.30
C ALA A 163 0.89 14.30 -0.47
N CYS A 164 0.22 14.72 0.60
CA CYS A 164 -1.12 15.30 0.52
C CYS A 164 -1.14 16.57 -0.34
N ALA A 165 -0.12 17.44 -0.20
CA ALA A 165 0.01 18.65 -1.01
C ALA A 165 0.27 18.34 -2.50
N LEU A 166 0.89 17.21 -2.82
CA LEU A 166 1.16 16.74 -4.18
C LEU A 166 -0.04 16.01 -4.81
N GLY A 167 -1.11 15.74 -4.06
CA GLY A 167 -2.35 15.22 -4.63
C GLY A 167 -2.59 13.72 -4.39
N VAL A 168 -1.96 13.11 -3.38
CA VAL A 168 -2.35 11.74 -2.99
C VAL A 168 -3.79 11.74 -2.46
N GLY A 169 -4.53 10.67 -2.72
CA GLY A 169 -5.94 10.55 -2.32
C GLY A 169 -6.17 9.71 -1.07
N GLU A 170 -5.22 8.85 -0.70
CA GLU A 170 -5.34 7.97 0.47
C GLU A 170 -3.96 7.62 1.02
N ILE A 171 -3.87 7.39 2.34
CA ILE A 171 -2.64 6.95 3.00
C ILE A 171 -2.84 5.52 3.54
N LEU A 172 -1.99 4.60 3.11
CA LEU A 172 -1.83 3.27 3.70
C LEU A 172 -0.65 3.33 4.67
N LEU A 173 -0.95 3.47 5.95
CA LEU A 173 0.06 3.58 7.01
C LEU A 173 0.38 2.21 7.60
N ASN A 174 1.63 1.82 7.54
CA ASN A 174 2.13 0.62 8.19
C ASN A 174 3.10 0.98 9.32
N SER A 175 2.79 0.53 10.54
CA SER A 175 3.71 0.63 11.68
C SER A 175 4.64 -0.58 11.71
N MET A 176 5.91 -0.37 11.36
CA MET A 176 6.93 -1.43 11.40
C MET A 176 7.17 -1.98 12.81
N ASP A 177 6.84 -1.19 13.84
CA ASP A 177 6.93 -1.63 15.25
C ASP A 177 5.78 -2.54 15.67
N ALA A 178 4.62 -2.45 14.99
CA ALA A 178 3.41 -3.20 15.34
C ALA A 178 3.07 -4.32 14.35
N ASP A 179 3.59 -4.29 13.12
CA ASP A 179 3.25 -5.27 12.08
C ASP A 179 3.60 -6.70 12.50
N GLY A 180 2.65 -7.61 12.32
CA GLY A 180 2.77 -9.03 12.65
C GLY A 180 2.79 -9.37 14.14
N THR A 181 2.85 -8.39 15.04
CA THR A 181 2.97 -8.62 16.50
C THR A 181 1.69 -9.12 17.16
N ARG A 182 0.53 -8.93 16.52
CA ARG A 182 -0.81 -9.21 17.07
C ARG A 182 -1.15 -8.42 18.34
N ALA A 183 -0.42 -7.34 18.62
CA ALA A 183 -0.66 -6.44 19.76
C ALA A 183 -1.71 -5.35 19.47
N GLY A 184 -2.27 -5.34 18.27
CA GLY A 184 -3.21 -4.34 17.78
C GLY A 184 -2.52 -3.22 17.00
N TYR A 185 -3.32 -2.21 16.63
CA TYR A 185 -2.84 -1.05 15.85
C TYR A 185 -2.00 -0.10 16.69
N ASP A 186 -1.02 0.56 16.06
CA ASP A 186 -0.28 1.67 16.64
C ASP A 186 -1.14 2.95 16.65
N ILE A 187 -2.01 3.06 17.66
CA ILE A 187 -2.94 4.18 17.78
C ILE A 187 -2.19 5.52 17.88
N GLY A 188 -1.00 5.55 18.50
CA GLY A 188 -0.19 6.77 18.61
C GLY A 188 0.26 7.27 17.24
N MET A 189 0.78 6.39 16.39
CA MET A 189 1.20 6.72 15.02
C MET A 189 0.00 7.11 14.16
N ILE A 190 -1.09 6.34 14.21
CA ILE A 190 -2.33 6.64 13.47
C ILE A 190 -2.85 8.02 13.84
N THR A 191 -2.93 8.35 15.12
CA THR A 191 -3.41 9.65 15.60
C THR A 191 -2.52 10.79 15.09
N ALA A 192 -1.20 10.62 15.14
CA ALA A 192 -0.24 11.61 14.68
C ALA A 192 -0.36 11.86 13.16
N VAL A 193 -0.40 10.77 12.36
CA VAL A 193 -0.57 10.87 10.91
C VAL A 193 -1.92 11.46 10.54
N ARG A 194 -2.99 11.06 11.22
CA ARG A 194 -4.34 11.61 10.97
C ARG A 194 -4.44 13.09 11.25
N ALA A 195 -3.66 13.62 12.18
CA ALA A 195 -3.66 15.05 12.51
C ALA A 195 -3.11 15.93 11.38
N VAL A 196 -2.21 15.40 10.54
CA VAL A 196 -1.57 16.11 9.42
C VAL A 196 -2.13 15.70 8.05
N SER A 197 -2.73 14.51 7.94
CA SER A 197 -3.35 14.03 6.70
C SER A 197 -4.64 14.81 6.40
N ARG A 198 -4.81 15.17 5.12
CA ARG A 198 -6.02 15.83 4.59
C ARG A 198 -6.91 14.88 3.79
N VAL A 199 -6.54 13.59 3.75
CA VAL A 199 -7.21 12.52 3.00
C VAL A 199 -7.52 11.35 3.90
#